data_94c3b989274971a235700d570aba2053
#
_entry.id   94c3b989274971a235700d570aba2053
#
_cell.length_a   1.000
_cell.length_b   1.000
_cell.length_c   1.000
_cell.angle_alpha   90.00
_cell.angle_beta   90.00
_cell.angle_gamma   90.00
#
_symmetry.space_group_name_H-M   'P 1'
#
loop_
_entity.id
_entity.type
_entity.pdbx_description
1 polymer ?
#
loop_
_entity_poly.entity_id
_entity_poly.type
_entity_poly.pdbx_seq_one_letter_code
_entity_poly.pdbx_strand_id
1 'polypeptide(L)'
;MNIGRTVFAQLMDHVPSYEFHKCVTRYRGDDHLRSFSCWDQFLAMAFAQLTYRESLRDIEVCLRSMTSKFYHIGLRGKVARSTLADANESHDWRIYADFAQGWIGLARSWYAHDLIGLDLDPSLYALHSTTSDLCRSLFPWARCRQHQAAVKMHTPRRAGASPR
;
A
#
# COMPACT_ATOMS: atom_id res chain seq x y z
N MET A 1 7.45 4.03 -28.18
CA MET A 1 6.47 5.03 -27.71
C MET A 1 5.43 4.32 -26.86
N ASN A 2 5.29 4.64 -25.56
CA ASN A 2 4.33 3.98 -24.66
C ASN A 2 2.90 4.55 -24.85
N ILE A 3 2.38 4.51 -26.06
CA ILE A 3 1.04 5.00 -26.37
C ILE A 3 0.04 4.11 -25.61
N GLY A 4 -0.69 4.71 -24.66
CA GLY A 4 -1.75 4.03 -23.89
C GLY A 4 -1.37 3.57 -22.50
N ARG A 5 -0.09 3.56 -22.09
CA ARG A 5 0.30 3.25 -20.71
C ARG A 5 0.04 4.44 -19.79
N THR A 6 -0.57 4.17 -18.64
CA THR A 6 -0.79 5.19 -17.61
C THR A 6 0.49 5.47 -16.84
N VAL A 7 0.60 6.66 -16.22
CA VAL A 7 1.72 6.98 -15.31
C VAL A 7 1.78 5.97 -14.16
N PHE A 8 0.62 5.55 -13.65
CA PHE A 8 0.55 4.50 -12.62
C PHE A 8 1.22 3.19 -13.08
N ALA A 9 0.95 2.73 -14.32
CA ALA A 9 1.57 1.52 -14.85
C ALA A 9 3.10 1.65 -14.95
N GLN A 10 3.60 2.84 -15.30
CA GLN A 10 5.04 3.10 -15.37
C GLN A 10 5.68 3.10 -13.97
N LEU A 11 4.99 3.65 -12.96
CA LEU A 11 5.46 3.60 -11.57
C LEU A 11 5.52 2.16 -11.05
N MET A 12 4.53 1.34 -11.40
CA MET A 12 4.47 -0.07 -10.95
C MET A 12 5.58 -0.94 -11.58
N ASP A 13 6.16 -0.56 -12.71
CA ASP A 13 7.34 -1.26 -13.27
C ASP A 13 8.56 -1.22 -12.34
N HIS A 14 8.67 -0.21 -11.48
CA HIS A 14 9.75 -0.08 -10.51
C HIS A 14 9.51 -0.86 -9.22
N VAL A 15 8.31 -1.39 -9.03
CA VAL A 15 7.98 -2.19 -7.85
C VAL A 15 8.58 -3.59 -7.99
N PRO A 16 9.38 -4.07 -7.03
CA PRO A 16 10.04 -5.38 -7.11
C PRO A 16 9.01 -6.51 -6.89
N SER A 17 8.25 -6.84 -7.94
CA SER A 17 7.19 -7.84 -7.91
C SER A 17 7.68 -9.22 -7.45
N TYR A 18 8.92 -9.59 -7.76
CA TYR A 18 9.53 -10.83 -7.30
C TYR A 18 9.62 -10.89 -5.76
N GLU A 19 10.06 -9.81 -5.13
CA GLU A 19 10.12 -9.74 -3.66
C GLU A 19 8.72 -9.77 -3.03
N PHE A 20 7.73 -9.15 -3.67
CA PHE A 20 6.35 -9.25 -3.24
C PHE A 20 5.86 -10.71 -3.28
N HIS A 21 6.09 -11.44 -4.37
CA HIS A 21 5.69 -12.83 -4.51
C HIS A 21 6.38 -13.75 -3.49
N LYS A 22 7.62 -13.46 -3.08
CA LYS A 22 8.25 -14.17 -1.96
C LYS A 22 7.47 -14.01 -0.65
N CYS A 23 6.99 -12.79 -0.37
CA CYS A 23 6.17 -12.55 0.81
C CYS A 23 4.83 -13.28 0.69
N VAL A 24 4.17 -13.24 -0.47
CA VAL A 24 2.92 -13.98 -0.72
C VAL A 24 3.11 -15.49 -0.49
N THR A 25 4.18 -16.08 -1.04
CA THR A 25 4.49 -17.50 -0.85
C THR A 25 4.77 -17.85 0.60
N ARG A 26 5.50 -16.99 1.33
CA ARG A 26 5.82 -17.19 2.76
C ARG A 26 4.56 -17.32 3.61
N TYR A 27 3.56 -16.50 3.35
CA TYR A 27 2.31 -16.46 4.11
C TYR A 27 1.16 -17.20 3.44
N ARG A 28 1.41 -17.90 2.32
CA ARG A 28 0.40 -18.63 1.54
C ARG A 28 -0.79 -17.75 1.14
N GLY A 29 -0.52 -16.50 0.82
CA GLY A 29 -1.57 -15.50 0.60
C GLY A 29 -2.48 -15.80 -0.58
N ASP A 30 -2.00 -16.48 -1.60
CA ASP A 30 -2.76 -16.85 -2.79
C ASP A 30 -3.24 -18.33 -2.78
N ASP A 31 -2.97 -19.08 -1.70
CA ASP A 31 -3.49 -20.45 -1.55
C ASP A 31 -5.01 -20.39 -1.46
N HIS A 32 -5.75 -21.01 -2.35
CA HIS A 32 -7.22 -21.03 -2.42
C HIS A 32 -7.88 -19.83 -3.12
N LEU A 33 -7.14 -18.87 -3.67
CA LEU A 33 -7.72 -17.75 -4.40
C LEU A 33 -8.04 -18.13 -5.84
N ARG A 34 -9.29 -17.87 -6.27
CA ARG A 34 -9.75 -18.21 -7.62
C ARG A 34 -9.53 -17.11 -8.66
N SER A 35 -9.57 -15.83 -8.27
CA SER A 35 -9.65 -14.74 -9.24
C SER A 35 -9.00 -13.42 -8.87
N PHE A 36 -8.77 -13.15 -7.58
CA PHE A 36 -8.23 -11.88 -7.11
C PHE A 36 -7.05 -12.13 -6.17
N SER A 37 -5.84 -11.95 -6.69
CA SER A 37 -4.60 -12.24 -5.98
C SER A 37 -4.22 -11.13 -4.99
N CYS A 38 -3.28 -11.45 -4.07
CA CYS A 38 -2.66 -10.44 -3.22
C CYS A 38 -1.99 -9.33 -4.04
N TRP A 39 -1.47 -9.66 -5.24
CA TRP A 39 -0.91 -8.66 -6.16
C TRP A 39 -1.97 -7.75 -6.75
N ASP A 40 -3.13 -8.28 -7.16
CA ASP A 40 -4.25 -7.47 -7.65
C ASP A 40 -4.75 -6.51 -6.56
N GLN A 41 -4.83 -6.96 -5.30
CA GLN A 41 -5.16 -6.12 -4.16
C GLN A 41 -4.12 -5.02 -3.96
N PHE A 42 -2.82 -5.37 -3.98
CA PHE A 42 -1.74 -4.40 -3.86
C PHE A 42 -1.85 -3.31 -4.93
N LEU A 43 -2.04 -3.69 -6.19
CA LEU A 43 -2.20 -2.74 -7.29
C LEU A 43 -3.42 -1.83 -7.12
N ALA A 44 -4.57 -2.39 -6.73
CA ALA A 44 -5.78 -1.61 -6.50
C ALA A 44 -5.63 -0.62 -5.34
N MET A 45 -5.01 -1.03 -4.24
CA MET A 45 -4.77 -0.17 -3.08
C MET A 45 -3.67 0.88 -3.35
N ALA A 46 -2.60 0.51 -4.07
CA ALA A 46 -1.58 1.46 -4.51
C ALA A 46 -2.16 2.52 -5.46
N PHE A 47 -3.02 2.11 -6.40
CA PHE A 47 -3.77 3.03 -7.25
C PHE A 47 -4.62 4.00 -6.42
N ALA A 48 -5.32 3.49 -5.41
CA ALA A 48 -6.15 4.31 -4.52
C ALA A 48 -5.31 5.38 -3.81
N GLN A 49 -4.19 4.99 -3.21
CA GLN A 49 -3.30 5.89 -2.49
C GLN A 49 -2.70 6.97 -3.40
N LEU A 50 -2.21 6.58 -4.57
CA LEU A 50 -1.59 7.51 -5.53
C LEU A 50 -2.59 8.42 -6.23
N THR A 51 -3.88 8.08 -6.24
CA THR A 51 -4.95 8.88 -6.84
C THR A 51 -5.89 9.51 -5.81
N TYR A 52 -5.52 9.45 -4.52
CA TYR A 52 -6.30 10.06 -3.42
C TYR A 52 -7.76 9.58 -3.36
N ARG A 53 -7.98 8.24 -3.47
CA ARG A 53 -9.30 7.65 -3.33
C ARG A 53 -9.55 7.28 -1.87
N GLU A 54 -10.65 7.76 -1.32
CA GLU A 54 -10.96 7.64 0.11
C GLU A 54 -11.85 6.44 0.45
N SER A 55 -12.54 5.88 -0.56
CA SER A 55 -13.46 4.77 -0.34
C SER A 55 -13.28 3.64 -1.35
N LEU A 56 -13.60 2.40 -0.94
CA LEU A 56 -13.61 1.24 -1.85
C LEU A 56 -14.56 1.42 -3.03
N ARG A 57 -15.62 2.22 -2.85
CA ARG A 57 -16.57 2.54 -3.91
C ARG A 57 -15.93 3.45 -4.96
N ASP A 58 -15.16 4.43 -4.54
CA ASP A 58 -14.46 5.34 -5.45
C ASP A 58 -13.38 4.59 -6.22
N ILE A 59 -12.68 3.67 -5.55
CA ILE A 59 -11.70 2.78 -6.20
C ILE A 59 -12.38 1.97 -7.30
N GLU A 60 -13.49 1.31 -6.99
CA GLU A 60 -14.26 0.52 -7.97
C GLU A 60 -14.68 1.37 -9.16
N VAL A 61 -15.29 2.54 -8.93
CA VAL A 61 -15.79 3.43 -9.99
C VAL A 61 -14.64 3.91 -10.87
N CYS A 62 -13.52 4.33 -10.28
CA CYS A 62 -12.36 4.81 -11.03
C CYS A 62 -11.70 3.70 -11.83
N LEU A 63 -11.50 2.53 -11.25
CA LEU A 63 -10.96 1.38 -11.98
C LEU A 63 -11.90 0.95 -13.09
N ARG A 64 -13.21 0.93 -12.86
CA ARG A 64 -14.21 0.58 -13.88
C ARG A 64 -14.14 1.52 -15.10
N SER A 65 -13.90 2.81 -14.90
CA SER A 65 -13.74 3.78 -16.00
C SER A 65 -12.48 3.53 -16.85
N MET A 66 -11.50 2.79 -16.31
CA MET A 66 -10.22 2.50 -16.94
C MET A 66 -10.07 1.04 -17.38
N THR A 67 -11.16 0.30 -17.50
CA THR A 67 -11.13 -1.15 -17.82
C THR A 67 -10.30 -1.49 -19.08
N SER A 68 -10.34 -0.64 -20.09
CA SER A 68 -9.53 -0.80 -21.32
C SER A 68 -8.01 -0.73 -21.09
N LYS A 69 -7.59 -0.21 -19.94
CA LYS A 69 -6.17 -0.04 -19.57
C LYS A 69 -5.70 -1.03 -18.50
N PHE A 70 -6.57 -1.93 -18.05
CA PHE A 70 -6.24 -2.92 -17.00
C PHE A 70 -5.04 -3.77 -17.34
N TYR A 71 -4.94 -4.22 -18.59
CA TYR A 71 -3.78 -4.96 -19.06
C TYR A 71 -2.45 -4.22 -18.81
N HIS A 72 -2.44 -2.91 -19.06
CA HIS A 72 -1.25 -2.08 -18.85
C HIS A 72 -0.95 -1.81 -17.37
N ILE A 73 -1.96 -1.89 -16.52
CA ILE A 73 -1.83 -1.71 -15.06
C ILE A 73 -1.41 -3.03 -14.38
N GLY A 74 -1.58 -4.15 -15.07
CA GLY A 74 -1.30 -5.48 -14.53
C GLY A 74 -2.49 -6.13 -13.81
N LEU A 75 -3.68 -5.52 -13.85
CA LEU A 75 -4.91 -6.07 -13.30
C LEU A 75 -5.53 -7.09 -14.27
N ARG A 76 -5.87 -8.27 -13.76
CA ARG A 76 -6.38 -9.39 -14.58
C ARG A 76 -7.88 -9.31 -14.85
N GLY A 77 -8.63 -8.57 -14.07
CA GLY A 77 -10.08 -8.54 -14.18
C GLY A 77 -10.73 -7.35 -13.48
N LYS A 78 -12.07 -7.33 -13.49
CA LYS A 78 -12.84 -6.29 -12.82
C LYS A 78 -12.62 -6.33 -11.31
N VAL A 79 -12.39 -5.18 -10.73
CA VAL A 79 -12.22 -4.99 -9.29
C VAL A 79 -13.54 -4.49 -8.72
N ALA A 80 -14.27 -5.34 -8.01
CA ALA A 80 -15.51 -4.96 -7.34
C ALA A 80 -15.22 -4.53 -5.89
N ARG A 81 -16.05 -3.65 -5.36
CA ARG A 81 -15.96 -3.21 -3.95
C ARG A 81 -16.02 -4.37 -2.97
N SER A 82 -16.93 -5.33 -3.18
CA SER A 82 -17.02 -6.52 -2.33
C SER A 82 -15.75 -7.34 -2.36
N THR A 83 -15.18 -7.57 -3.56
CA THR A 83 -13.91 -8.30 -3.72
C THR A 83 -12.76 -7.61 -2.97
N LEU A 84 -12.69 -6.28 -3.02
CA LEU A 84 -11.68 -5.52 -2.26
C LEU A 84 -11.91 -5.62 -0.75
N ALA A 85 -13.17 -5.56 -0.31
CA ALA A 85 -13.51 -5.69 1.11
C ALA A 85 -13.13 -7.09 1.62
N ASP A 86 -13.54 -8.14 0.91
CA ASP A 86 -13.22 -9.53 1.25
C ASP A 86 -11.70 -9.78 1.27
N ALA A 87 -10.98 -9.22 0.29
CA ALA A 87 -9.52 -9.32 0.24
C ALA A 87 -8.84 -8.59 1.42
N ASN A 88 -9.33 -7.40 1.80
CA ASN A 88 -8.81 -6.66 2.95
C ASN A 88 -9.04 -7.39 4.29
N GLU A 89 -10.06 -8.22 4.36
CA GLU A 89 -10.38 -9.00 5.55
C GLU A 89 -9.62 -10.34 5.58
N SER A 90 -9.45 -10.99 4.42
CA SER A 90 -8.93 -12.35 4.32
C SER A 90 -7.43 -12.45 4.09
N HIS A 91 -6.83 -11.49 3.35
CA HIS A 91 -5.40 -11.55 3.07
C HIS A 91 -4.56 -11.19 4.29
N ASP A 92 -3.47 -11.92 4.47
CA ASP A 92 -2.57 -11.70 5.60
C ASP A 92 -1.81 -10.36 5.46
N TRP A 93 -2.04 -9.46 6.37
CA TRP A 93 -1.39 -8.13 6.40
C TRP A 93 0.14 -8.20 6.46
N ARG A 94 0.71 -9.29 6.98
CA ARG A 94 2.16 -9.49 7.09
C ARG A 94 2.84 -9.54 5.73
N ILE A 95 2.14 -9.95 4.67
CA ILE A 95 2.63 -9.90 3.28
C ILE A 95 3.06 -8.48 2.94
N TYR A 96 2.18 -7.52 3.20
CA TYR A 96 2.40 -6.11 2.85
C TYR A 96 3.42 -5.45 3.79
N ALA A 97 3.41 -5.83 5.06
CA ALA A 97 4.37 -5.31 6.04
C ALA A 97 5.81 -5.76 5.73
N ASP A 98 6.03 -7.05 5.47
CA ASP A 98 7.34 -7.59 5.11
C ASP A 98 7.84 -7.01 3.79
N PHE A 99 6.95 -6.90 2.80
CA PHE A 99 7.28 -6.29 1.53
C PHE A 99 7.71 -4.83 1.70
N ALA A 100 6.95 -4.04 2.46
CA ALA A 100 7.28 -2.65 2.75
C ALA A 100 8.62 -2.51 3.47
N GLN A 101 8.93 -3.38 4.44
CA GLN A 101 10.22 -3.37 5.15
C GLN A 101 11.39 -3.69 4.20
N GLY A 102 11.22 -4.69 3.33
CA GLY A 102 12.22 -5.02 2.32
C GLY A 102 12.48 -3.85 1.37
N TRP A 103 11.43 -3.21 0.91
CA TRP A 103 11.52 -2.07 -0.02
C TRP A 103 12.14 -0.82 0.64
N ILE A 104 11.78 -0.56 1.91
CA ILE A 104 12.43 0.49 2.70
C ILE A 104 13.92 0.22 2.86
N GLY A 105 14.31 -1.05 3.10
CA GLY A 105 15.72 -1.44 3.17
C GLY A 105 16.48 -1.14 1.87
N LEU A 106 15.88 -1.47 0.73
CA LEU A 106 16.44 -1.18 -0.60
C LEU A 106 16.56 0.34 -0.83
N ALA A 107 15.50 1.10 -0.57
CA ALA A 107 15.51 2.54 -0.72
C ALA A 107 16.59 3.21 0.15
N ARG A 108 16.78 2.73 1.38
CA ARG A 108 17.84 3.24 2.26
C ARG A 108 19.25 3.09 1.66
N SER A 109 19.52 2.01 0.95
CA SER A 109 20.82 1.80 0.30
C SER A 109 21.07 2.82 -0.81
N TRP A 110 20.03 3.24 -1.53
CA TRP A 110 20.15 4.24 -2.59
C TRP A 110 20.39 5.65 -2.05
N TYR A 111 19.76 5.98 -0.91
CA TYR A 111 19.87 7.31 -0.28
C TYR A 111 20.91 7.38 0.85
N ALA A 112 21.72 6.33 1.03
CA ALA A 112 22.72 6.28 2.12
C ALA A 112 23.78 7.39 2.04
N HIS A 113 24.03 7.89 0.84
CA HIS A 113 25.03 8.92 0.58
C HIS A 113 24.44 10.30 0.30
N ASP A 114 23.12 10.43 0.28
CA ASP A 114 22.48 11.73 0.12
C ASP A 114 22.63 12.53 1.42
N LEU A 115 23.50 13.54 1.34
CA LEU A 115 23.66 14.54 2.40
C LEU A 115 22.36 15.38 2.45
N ILE A 116 21.54 15.14 3.44
CA ILE A 116 20.30 15.93 3.66
C ILE A 116 20.63 17.38 4.10
N GLY A 117 21.89 17.81 4.05
CA GLY A 117 22.30 19.17 4.38
C GLY A 117 21.98 19.63 5.83
N LEU A 118 21.54 18.72 6.66
CA LEU A 118 21.24 18.94 8.07
C LEU A 118 22.23 18.13 8.89
N ASP A 119 22.98 18.83 9.74
CA ASP A 119 23.84 18.21 10.75
C ASP A 119 22.95 17.65 11.88
N LEU A 120 22.36 16.47 11.62
CA LEU A 120 21.39 15.83 12.51
C LEU A 120 22.08 14.70 13.27
N ASP A 121 21.78 14.64 14.58
CA ASP A 121 22.17 13.52 15.44
C ASP A 121 21.74 12.18 14.81
N PRO A 122 22.64 11.16 14.75
CA PRO A 122 22.33 9.82 14.21
C PRO A 122 21.14 9.11 14.87
N SER A 123 20.64 9.63 15.99
CA SER A 123 19.45 9.13 16.69
C SER A 123 18.13 9.82 16.31
N LEU A 124 18.09 10.56 15.20
CA LEU A 124 16.86 11.22 14.76
C LEU A 124 15.77 10.20 14.38
N TYR A 125 14.59 10.38 14.96
CA TYR A 125 13.39 9.62 14.64
C TYR A 125 12.34 10.51 13.99
N ALA A 126 11.86 10.15 12.81
CA ALA A 126 10.67 10.75 12.22
C ALA A 126 9.43 10.08 12.79
N LEU A 127 8.53 10.85 13.40
CA LEU A 127 7.24 10.37 13.87
C LEU A 127 6.15 10.81 12.88
N HIS A 128 5.61 9.88 12.15
CA HIS A 128 4.45 10.12 11.29
C HIS A 128 3.18 9.61 11.98
N SER A 129 2.13 10.40 11.95
CA SER A 129 0.82 9.97 12.44
C SER A 129 -0.21 9.99 11.31
N THR A 130 -0.85 8.85 11.09
CA THR A 130 -1.97 8.72 10.16
C THR A 130 -3.26 8.55 10.98
N THR A 131 -4.29 9.33 10.67
CA THR A 131 -5.61 9.16 11.26
C THR A 131 -6.47 8.39 10.26
N SER A 132 -6.99 7.24 10.67
CA SER A 132 -7.97 6.48 9.91
C SER A 132 -9.35 6.65 10.52
N ASP A 133 -10.29 7.18 9.75
CA ASP A 133 -11.68 7.30 10.16
C ASP A 133 -12.34 5.93 10.16
N LEU A 134 -13.06 5.63 11.24
CA LEU A 134 -13.73 4.35 11.44
C LEU A 134 -15.25 4.56 11.56
N CYS A 135 -16.01 3.59 11.13
CA CYS A 135 -17.44 3.59 11.33
C CYS A 135 -17.75 3.46 12.83
N ARG A 136 -18.36 4.48 13.42
CA ARG A 136 -18.66 4.55 14.85
C ARG A 136 -19.57 3.42 15.36
N SER A 137 -20.47 2.93 14.52
CA SER A 137 -21.36 1.83 14.87
C SER A 137 -20.64 0.49 15.02
N LEU A 138 -19.56 0.30 14.25
CA LEU A 138 -18.74 -0.92 14.27
C LEU A 138 -17.58 -0.83 15.26
N PHE A 139 -17.10 0.38 15.55
CA PHE A 139 -15.93 0.60 16.40
C PHE A 139 -16.24 1.61 17.53
N PRO A 140 -17.14 1.29 18.48
CA PRO A 140 -17.57 2.23 19.53
C PRO A 140 -16.46 2.61 20.51
N TRP A 141 -15.38 1.82 20.59
CA TRP A 141 -14.20 2.08 21.42
C TRP A 141 -13.27 3.15 20.85
N ALA A 142 -13.32 3.38 19.52
CA ALA A 142 -12.40 4.30 18.82
C ALA A 142 -12.92 5.73 18.77
N ARG A 143 -13.41 6.28 19.87
CA ARG A 143 -13.96 7.64 19.95
C ARG A 143 -12.87 8.69 19.80
N CYS A 144 -12.92 9.47 18.71
CA CYS A 144 -11.99 10.57 18.45
C CYS A 144 -12.63 11.96 18.65
N ARG A 145 -13.89 12.13 18.19
CA ARG A 145 -14.71 13.35 18.35
C ARG A 145 -16.17 12.97 18.58
N GLN A 146 -17.02 13.96 18.92
CA GLN A 146 -18.43 13.71 19.25
C GLN A 146 -19.20 12.88 18.20
N HIS A 147 -18.85 13.01 16.93
CA HIS A 147 -19.55 12.33 15.82
C HIS A 147 -18.65 11.46 14.94
N GLN A 148 -17.37 11.28 15.28
CA GLN A 148 -16.42 10.49 14.51
C GLN A 148 -15.71 9.46 15.37
N ALA A 149 -15.49 8.28 14.81
CA ALA A 149 -14.57 7.29 15.35
C ALA A 149 -13.33 7.27 14.49
N ALA A 150 -12.15 7.31 15.09
CA ALA A 150 -10.88 7.27 14.39
C ALA A 150 -9.81 6.61 15.23
N VAL A 151 -8.85 5.97 14.56
CA VAL A 151 -7.62 5.47 15.17
C VAL A 151 -6.46 6.28 14.61
N LYS A 152 -5.64 6.81 15.52
CA LYS A 152 -4.40 7.50 15.16
C LYS A 152 -3.24 6.53 15.28
N MET A 153 -2.63 6.22 14.13
CA MET A 153 -1.47 5.35 14.08
C MET A 153 -0.20 6.20 14.06
N HIS A 154 0.70 5.93 15.01
CA HIS A 154 2.01 6.56 15.07
C HIS A 154 3.07 5.56 14.64
N THR A 155 3.77 5.86 13.56
CA THR A 155 4.87 5.04 13.07
C THR A 155 6.20 5.73 13.34
N PRO A 156 6.97 5.33 14.37
CA PRO A 156 8.30 5.87 14.58
C PRO A 156 9.25 5.33 13.50
N ARG A 157 9.95 6.21 12.84
CA ARG A 157 10.95 5.86 11.83
C ARG A 157 12.32 6.41 12.26
N ARG A 158 13.28 5.52 12.46
CA ARG A 158 14.66 5.92 12.74
C ARG A 158 15.27 6.47 11.45
N ALA A 159 15.66 7.73 11.45
CA ALA A 159 16.42 8.33 10.38
C ALA A 159 17.91 8.06 10.65
N GLY A 160 18.55 7.29 9.75
CA GLY A 160 19.99 7.10 9.75
C GLY A 160 20.55 6.23 10.88
N ALA A 161 20.75 4.95 10.61
CA ALA A 161 21.85 4.20 11.17
C ALA A 161 22.57 3.57 9.98
N SER A 162 23.71 4.13 9.60
CA SER A 162 24.69 3.41 8.79
C SER A 162 25.18 2.22 9.63
N PRO A 163 25.17 0.99 9.14
CA PRO A 163 25.88 -0.09 9.80
C PRO A 163 27.37 0.23 9.73
N ARG A 164 28.07 0.14 10.86
CA ARG A 164 29.53 0.06 10.90
C ARG A 164 29.97 -1.29 10.35
#